data_73bc90bf0487c4aef8485bedca5b7289
#
_entry.id   73bc90bf0487c4aef8485bedca5b7289
#
_cell.length_a   1.000
_cell.length_b   1.000
_cell.length_c   1.000
_cell.angle_alpha   90.00
_cell.angle_beta   90.00
_cell.angle_gamma   90.00
#
_symmetry.space_group_name_H-M   'P 1'
#
loop_
_entity.id
_entity.type
_entity.pdbx_description
1 polymer ?
#
loop_
_entity_poly.entity_id
_entity_poly.type
_entity_poly.pdbx_seq_one_letter_code
_entity_poly.pdbx_strand_id
1 'polypeptide(L)'
;MKALVKSLLSGTPIWPLLVKTRKFLSPTPVTRRQKGLRRHAAKKRGIVEWMPEWIGFRFDRREIRLNPRHEVYSYDMINYFDYYHAAVVAVPHEGIELVDYSKPAVHTLGRSRIPFFFPSLPESDESTEAYMEVLNLKPGQVVLDCGAYAGASAYFLSKAVGPDGLVISFEPDAENFSALVGNIKRHGLKNVMAVNKGVWSNSCSLQFQAEGNMGSGVVSILGRKSNVITVEVLSLEEAASLAGGRPVNAIKMDIEGAELEVIAKCAAFLKKLTPNMIIEPHVVNGEMNTEILRSLLVGYGYKTSLKSQGVSDWFLITAQVPQSV
;
A
#
# COMPACT_ATOMS: atom_id res chain seq x y z
N MET A 1 -12.56 -0.11 52.82
CA MET A 1 -12.82 1.22 52.23
C MET A 1 -13.53 1.18 50.88
N LYS A 2 -13.06 0.44 49.83
CA LYS A 2 -13.72 0.34 48.51
C LYS A 2 -15.15 -0.25 48.56
N ALA A 3 -15.41 -1.26 49.39
CA ALA A 3 -16.74 -1.88 49.52
C ALA A 3 -17.76 -0.96 50.22
N LEU A 4 -17.33 -0.19 51.21
CA LEU A 4 -18.18 0.77 51.95
C LEU A 4 -18.60 1.94 51.03
N VAL A 5 -17.70 2.48 50.21
CA VAL A 5 -18.00 3.54 49.25
C VAL A 5 -18.96 3.05 48.16
N LYS A 6 -18.85 1.80 47.75
CA LYS A 6 -19.76 1.17 46.77
C LYS A 6 -21.18 1.05 47.37
N SER A 7 -21.32 0.65 48.63
CA SER A 7 -22.61 0.51 49.35
C SER A 7 -23.30 1.85 49.54
N LEU A 8 -22.55 2.90 49.85
CA LEU A 8 -23.10 4.24 50.13
C LEU A 8 -23.56 5.00 48.87
N LEU A 9 -22.98 4.71 47.71
CA LEU A 9 -23.26 5.46 46.47
C LEU A 9 -24.10 4.69 45.45
N SER A 10 -24.33 3.38 45.63
CA SER A 10 -25.05 2.54 44.69
C SER A 10 -26.52 2.90 44.41
N GLY A 11 -27.13 3.67 45.31
CA GLY A 11 -28.52 4.17 45.20
C GLY A 11 -28.65 5.65 44.77
N THR A 12 -27.55 6.32 44.46
CA THR A 12 -27.59 7.76 44.14
C THR A 12 -27.62 8.00 42.60
N PRO A 13 -28.21 9.14 42.13
CA PRO A 13 -28.21 9.51 40.73
C PRO A 13 -26.81 9.70 40.14
N ILE A 14 -25.79 9.84 40.98
CA ILE A 14 -24.38 10.04 40.60
C ILE A 14 -23.68 8.69 40.30
N TRP A 15 -24.24 7.57 40.81
CA TRP A 15 -23.64 6.23 40.60
C TRP A 15 -23.49 5.81 39.12
N PRO A 16 -24.49 6.01 38.24
CA PRO A 16 -24.32 5.72 36.81
C PRO A 16 -23.23 6.57 36.17
N LEU A 17 -23.06 7.83 36.61
CA LEU A 17 -22.03 8.74 36.10
C LEU A 17 -20.64 8.30 36.57
N LEU A 18 -20.48 7.91 37.83
CA LEU A 18 -19.23 7.39 38.39
C LEU A 18 -18.85 6.03 37.79
N VAL A 19 -19.82 5.19 37.46
CA VAL A 19 -19.57 3.91 36.73
C VAL A 19 -19.17 4.17 35.28
N LYS A 20 -19.79 5.14 34.59
CA LYS A 20 -19.41 5.58 33.27
C LYS A 20 -17.99 6.16 33.24
N THR A 21 -17.67 7.09 34.16
CA THR A 21 -16.31 7.69 34.22
C THR A 21 -15.28 6.66 34.64
N ARG A 22 -15.60 5.66 35.46
CA ARG A 22 -14.69 4.59 35.87
C ARG A 22 -14.44 3.60 34.72
N LYS A 23 -15.41 3.35 33.82
CA LYS A 23 -15.17 2.61 32.56
C LYS A 23 -14.23 3.37 31.61
N PHE A 24 -14.32 4.71 31.59
CA PHE A 24 -13.40 5.57 30.81
C PHE A 24 -11.99 5.65 31.43
N LEU A 25 -11.87 5.50 32.76
CA LEU A 25 -10.61 5.62 33.53
C LEU A 25 -9.96 4.26 33.85
N SER A 26 -10.60 3.13 33.52
CA SER A 26 -9.97 1.81 33.67
C SER A 26 -9.06 1.60 32.45
N PRO A 27 -7.73 1.61 32.62
CA PRO A 27 -6.86 1.31 31.50
C PRO A 27 -7.23 -0.07 30.96
N THR A 28 -7.58 -0.15 29.69
CA THR A 28 -7.80 -1.42 29.00
C THR A 28 -6.57 -2.31 29.25
N PRO A 29 -6.74 -3.58 29.65
CA PRO A 29 -5.58 -4.43 29.91
C PRO A 29 -4.67 -4.46 28.69
N VAL A 30 -3.42 -4.04 28.87
CA VAL A 30 -2.42 -4.00 27.77
C VAL A 30 -2.18 -5.42 27.31
N THR A 31 -2.46 -5.69 26.06
CA THR A 31 -2.30 -7.03 25.44
C THR A 31 -0.83 -7.47 25.42
N ARG A 32 -0.59 -8.78 25.27
CA ARG A 32 0.78 -9.30 25.10
C ARG A 32 1.50 -8.66 23.90
N ARG A 33 0.76 -8.44 22.80
CA ARG A 33 1.26 -7.77 21.58
C ARG A 33 1.66 -6.32 21.88
N GLN A 34 0.80 -5.53 22.52
CA GLN A 34 1.10 -4.14 22.89
C GLN A 34 2.31 -4.01 23.82
N LYS A 35 2.48 -4.96 24.79
CA LYS A 35 3.69 -5.02 25.62
C LYS A 35 4.95 -5.31 24.76
N GLY A 36 4.84 -6.18 23.77
CA GLY A 36 5.91 -6.49 22.83
C GLY A 36 6.32 -5.26 22.02
N LEU A 37 5.34 -4.57 21.42
CA LEU A 37 5.56 -3.34 20.64
C LEU A 37 6.21 -2.22 21.47
N ARG A 38 5.72 -1.96 22.69
CA ARG A 38 6.36 -0.98 23.61
C ARG A 38 7.82 -1.31 23.88
N ARG A 39 8.15 -2.59 24.17
CA ARG A 39 9.52 -3.01 24.40
C ARG A 39 10.40 -2.85 23.15
N HIS A 40 9.83 -3.15 21.98
CA HIS A 40 10.54 -3.02 20.71
C HIS A 40 10.83 -1.55 20.38
N ALA A 41 9.86 -0.66 20.50
CA ALA A 41 10.05 0.77 20.34
C ALA A 41 11.07 1.34 21.34
N ALA A 42 10.98 0.95 22.62
CA ALA A 42 11.91 1.43 23.66
C ALA A 42 13.38 1.07 23.36
N LYS A 43 13.66 -0.09 22.74
CA LYS A 43 15.02 -0.45 22.29
C LYS A 43 15.56 0.54 21.25
N LYS A 44 14.68 1.17 20.46
CA LYS A 44 15.00 2.19 19.48
C LYS A 44 14.77 3.62 20.00
N ARG A 45 14.61 3.80 21.32
CA ARG A 45 14.32 5.08 21.99
C ARG A 45 12.98 5.71 21.59
N GLY A 46 12.02 4.90 21.12
CA GLY A 46 10.69 5.32 20.75
C GLY A 46 9.63 5.00 21.80
N ILE A 47 8.49 5.63 21.67
CA ILE A 47 7.30 5.44 22.51
C ILE A 47 6.14 5.00 21.62
N VAL A 48 5.31 4.06 22.10
CA VAL A 48 4.06 3.67 21.45
C VAL A 48 2.90 3.86 22.42
N GLU A 49 1.89 4.60 21.97
CA GLU A 49 0.68 4.91 22.72
C GLU A 49 -0.57 4.40 21.98
N TRP A 50 -1.59 3.95 22.69
CA TRP A 50 -2.88 3.53 22.13
C TRP A 50 -3.96 4.44 22.63
N MET A 51 -4.63 5.09 21.71
CA MET A 51 -5.86 5.87 21.94
C MET A 51 -7.02 5.20 21.20
N PRO A 52 -8.28 5.52 21.52
CA PRO A 52 -9.42 4.94 20.81
C PRO A 52 -9.40 5.17 19.30
N GLU A 53 -8.93 6.34 18.88
CA GLU A 53 -8.95 6.79 17.48
C GLU A 53 -7.63 6.59 16.75
N TRP A 54 -6.51 6.35 17.46
CA TRP A 54 -5.19 6.19 16.84
C TRP A 54 -4.19 5.41 17.70
N ILE A 55 -3.16 4.88 17.05
CA ILE A 55 -1.95 4.35 17.66
C ILE A 55 -0.82 5.32 17.31
N GLY A 56 -0.20 5.94 18.33
CA GLY A 56 0.92 6.88 18.16
C GLY A 56 2.26 6.20 18.27
N PHE A 57 3.17 6.51 17.34
CA PHE A 57 4.56 6.11 17.34
C PHE A 57 5.40 7.37 17.39
N ARG A 58 6.13 7.60 18.51
CA ARG A 58 6.92 8.81 18.70
C ARG A 58 8.40 8.47 18.85
N PHE A 59 9.21 9.17 18.07
CA PHE A 59 10.68 9.15 18.16
C PHE A 59 11.17 10.60 18.17
N ASP A 60 11.81 10.99 19.26
CA ASP A 60 12.24 12.37 19.54
C ASP A 60 11.06 13.37 19.42
N ARG A 61 11.15 14.32 18.52
CA ARG A 61 10.10 15.33 18.25
C ARG A 61 9.22 15.01 17.04
N ARG A 62 9.19 13.76 16.60
CA ARG A 62 8.41 13.28 15.46
C ARG A 62 7.41 12.22 15.89
N GLU A 63 6.20 12.30 15.38
CA GLU A 63 5.12 11.36 15.69
C GLU A 63 4.39 10.92 14.41
N ILE A 64 4.10 9.62 14.31
CA ILE A 64 3.16 9.05 13.36
C ILE A 64 1.94 8.57 14.12
N ARG A 65 0.74 8.92 13.66
CA ARG A 65 -0.53 8.34 14.11
C ARG A 65 -1.09 7.39 13.07
N LEU A 66 -1.45 6.19 13.49
CA LEU A 66 -1.99 5.13 12.65
C LEU A 66 -3.41 4.80 13.09
N ASN A 67 -4.30 4.48 12.15
CA ASN A 67 -5.63 3.97 12.47
C ASN A 67 -5.52 2.62 13.21
N PRO A 68 -6.26 2.41 14.32
CA PRO A 68 -6.21 1.13 15.05
C PRO A 68 -6.56 -0.10 14.21
N ARG A 69 -7.39 0.03 13.17
CA ARG A 69 -7.69 -1.08 12.23
C ARG A 69 -6.43 -1.60 11.51
N HIS A 70 -5.40 -0.77 11.43
CA HIS A 70 -4.12 -1.09 10.79
C HIS A 70 -3.00 -1.45 11.80
N GLU A 71 -3.35 -1.88 13.02
CA GLU A 71 -2.36 -2.26 14.06
C GLU A 71 -1.36 -3.32 13.57
N VAL A 72 -1.69 -4.07 12.52
CA VAL A 72 -0.80 -5.06 11.90
C VAL A 72 0.53 -4.45 11.45
N TYR A 73 0.54 -3.21 10.99
CA TYR A 73 1.72 -2.47 10.52
C TYR A 73 2.54 -1.82 11.65
N SER A 74 2.18 -2.03 12.94
CA SER A 74 2.86 -1.37 14.05
C SER A 74 4.34 -1.69 14.17
N TYR A 75 4.79 -2.89 13.77
CA TYR A 75 6.21 -3.22 13.74
C TYR A 75 6.94 -2.48 12.62
N ASP A 76 6.31 -2.30 11.47
CA ASP A 76 6.85 -1.58 10.33
C ASP A 76 6.97 -0.09 10.65
N MET A 77 5.95 0.50 11.33
CA MET A 77 6.01 1.87 11.85
C MET A 77 7.20 2.10 12.80
N ILE A 78 7.59 1.09 13.58
CA ILE A 78 8.75 1.19 14.47
C ILE A 78 10.06 0.95 13.71
N ASN A 79 10.09 -0.02 12.79
CA ASN A 79 11.30 -0.42 12.09
C ASN A 79 11.72 0.58 11.01
N TYR A 80 10.75 1.13 10.30
CA TYR A 80 10.91 2.02 9.15
C TYR A 80 10.30 3.40 9.42
N PHE A 81 10.38 3.89 10.67
CA PHE A 81 9.76 5.14 11.10
C PHE A 81 10.15 6.32 10.22
N ASP A 82 11.44 6.46 9.90
CA ASP A 82 11.93 7.59 9.09
C ASP A 82 11.33 7.57 7.68
N TYR A 83 11.20 6.40 7.07
CA TYR A 83 10.56 6.22 5.77
C TYR A 83 9.09 6.68 5.79
N TYR A 84 8.29 6.17 6.73
CA TYR A 84 6.87 6.53 6.80
C TYR A 84 6.65 7.98 7.24
N HIS A 85 7.52 8.53 8.10
CA HIS A 85 7.42 9.93 8.50
C HIS A 85 7.81 10.88 7.37
N ALA A 86 8.77 10.52 6.53
CA ALA A 86 9.21 11.32 5.39
C ALA A 86 8.32 11.16 4.15
N ALA A 87 7.46 10.13 4.09
CA ALA A 87 6.58 9.87 2.95
C ALA A 87 5.65 11.05 2.64
N VAL A 88 5.28 11.82 3.65
CA VAL A 88 4.45 13.03 3.50
C VAL A 88 5.02 14.19 4.32
N VAL A 89 4.56 15.40 4.00
CA VAL A 89 4.92 16.61 4.75
C VAL A 89 4.27 16.55 6.14
N ALA A 90 5.09 16.50 7.18
CA ALA A 90 4.63 16.59 8.55
C ALA A 90 4.06 17.99 8.87
N VAL A 91 3.12 18.05 9.81
CA VAL A 91 2.54 19.29 10.28
C VAL A 91 3.00 19.58 11.73
N PRO A 92 3.29 20.85 12.10
CA PRO A 92 3.58 21.20 13.48
C PRO A 92 2.36 20.92 14.38
N HIS A 93 2.57 20.23 15.50
CA HIS A 93 1.53 19.91 16.46
C HIS A 93 2.14 19.85 17.88
N GLU A 94 1.75 20.76 18.78
CA GLU A 94 2.20 20.80 20.17
C GLU A 94 3.72 20.65 20.37
N GLY A 95 4.51 21.27 19.48
CA GLY A 95 5.97 21.24 19.54
C GLY A 95 6.66 20.00 18.96
N ILE A 96 5.89 19.12 18.27
CA ILE A 96 6.38 17.98 17.52
C ILE A 96 6.02 18.12 16.02
N GLU A 97 6.65 17.32 15.18
CA GLU A 97 6.31 17.11 13.77
C GLU A 97 5.39 15.89 13.66
N LEU A 98 4.11 16.13 13.36
CA LEU A 98 3.09 15.11 13.29
C LEU A 98 2.80 14.69 11.85
N VAL A 99 2.74 13.39 11.62
CA VAL A 99 2.15 12.76 10.44
C VAL A 99 0.95 11.92 10.91
N ASP A 100 -0.25 12.24 10.42
CA ASP A 100 -1.48 11.61 10.91
C ASP A 100 -2.16 10.73 9.83
N TYR A 101 -1.94 9.42 9.91
CA TYR A 101 -2.59 8.40 9.08
C TYR A 101 -3.77 7.71 9.80
N SER A 102 -4.28 8.30 10.88
CA SER A 102 -5.40 7.71 11.63
C SER A 102 -6.75 7.77 10.92
N LYS A 103 -6.87 8.62 9.91
CA LYS A 103 -8.09 8.83 9.10
C LYS A 103 -7.73 9.05 7.64
N PRO A 104 -8.64 8.69 6.71
CA PRO A 104 -8.52 9.08 5.32
C PRO A 104 -8.37 10.60 5.19
N ALA A 105 -7.33 11.05 4.51
CA ALA A 105 -7.03 12.47 4.38
C ALA A 105 -6.22 12.80 3.11
N VAL A 106 -6.16 14.09 2.78
CA VAL A 106 -5.22 14.59 1.78
C VAL A 106 -3.88 14.84 2.47
N HIS A 107 -2.86 14.15 1.98
CA HIS A 107 -1.47 14.37 2.39
C HIS A 107 -0.66 14.92 1.22
N THR A 108 0.28 15.80 1.53
CA THR A 108 1.25 16.30 0.56
C THR A 108 2.47 15.39 0.60
N LEU A 109 2.83 14.76 -0.52
CA LEU A 109 4.00 13.86 -0.60
C LEU A 109 5.29 14.59 -0.20
N GLY A 110 6.20 13.87 0.43
CA GLY A 110 7.36 14.44 1.09
C GLY A 110 8.34 15.13 0.14
N ARG A 111 8.66 14.54 -1.00
CA ARG A 111 9.65 15.04 -1.98
C ARG A 111 9.01 15.86 -3.08
N SER A 112 8.03 15.30 -3.80
CA SER A 112 7.36 15.95 -4.94
C SER A 112 6.48 17.12 -4.55
N ARG A 113 6.06 17.20 -3.27
CA ARG A 113 5.13 18.22 -2.75
C ARG A 113 3.76 18.19 -3.41
N ILE A 114 3.36 17.05 -3.97
CA ILE A 114 2.08 16.87 -4.64
C ILE A 114 1.04 16.36 -3.65
N PRO A 115 -0.17 16.96 -3.58
CA PRO A 115 -1.22 16.51 -2.65
C PRO A 115 -2.00 15.33 -3.21
N PHE A 116 -2.13 14.24 -2.43
CA PHE A 116 -2.97 13.08 -2.73
C PHE A 116 -3.90 12.77 -1.57
N PHE A 117 -5.10 12.30 -1.87
CA PHE A 117 -5.97 11.69 -0.90
C PHE A 117 -5.55 10.21 -0.73
N PHE A 118 -5.28 9.82 0.52
CA PHE A 118 -5.01 8.44 0.89
C PHE A 118 -6.07 7.93 1.89
N PRO A 119 -6.59 6.72 1.70
CA PRO A 119 -7.52 6.11 2.66
C PRO A 119 -6.79 5.66 3.94
N SER A 120 -5.47 5.46 3.88
CA SER A 120 -4.61 5.03 4.97
C SER A 120 -3.16 5.51 4.77
N LEU A 121 -2.18 4.60 4.92
CA LEU A 121 -0.76 4.86 4.71
C LEU A 121 -0.49 5.32 3.27
N PRO A 122 0.33 6.34 3.05
CA PRO A 122 0.68 6.79 1.71
C PRO A 122 1.73 5.89 1.06
N GLU A 123 1.69 5.81 -0.24
CA GLU A 123 2.80 5.34 -1.05
C GLU A 123 3.88 6.45 -1.11
N SER A 124 5.16 6.08 -0.90
CA SER A 124 6.26 7.04 -0.90
C SER A 124 6.67 7.45 -2.31
N ASP A 125 7.12 8.70 -2.45
CA ASP A 125 7.74 9.21 -3.68
C ASP A 125 8.97 8.39 -4.10
N GLU A 126 9.70 7.80 -3.15
CA GLU A 126 10.89 7.00 -3.44
C GLU A 126 10.57 5.75 -4.26
N SER A 127 9.49 5.05 -3.93
CA SER A 127 9.02 3.90 -4.71
C SER A 127 8.66 4.33 -6.13
N THR A 128 7.92 5.43 -6.27
CA THR A 128 7.48 5.93 -7.57
C THR A 128 8.65 6.43 -8.43
N GLU A 129 9.65 7.10 -7.85
CA GLU A 129 10.88 7.50 -8.55
C GLU A 129 11.64 6.28 -9.10
N ALA A 130 11.74 5.20 -8.31
CA ALA A 130 12.34 3.96 -8.75
C ALA A 130 11.61 3.34 -9.96
N TYR A 131 10.26 3.43 -9.98
CA TYR A 131 9.47 2.98 -11.13
C TYR A 131 9.78 3.79 -12.39
N MET A 132 9.83 5.12 -12.28
CA MET A 132 10.10 6.00 -13.42
C MET A 132 11.49 5.78 -14.01
N GLU A 133 12.51 5.65 -13.16
CA GLU A 133 13.88 5.42 -13.56
C GLU A 133 14.04 4.12 -14.37
N VAL A 134 13.40 3.04 -13.88
CA VAL A 134 13.51 1.71 -14.49
C VAL A 134 12.72 1.58 -15.79
N LEU A 135 11.47 2.04 -15.78
CA LEU A 135 10.58 1.88 -16.93
C LEU A 135 11.00 2.74 -18.12
N ASN A 136 11.74 3.84 -17.90
CA ASN A 136 12.28 4.74 -18.94
C ASN A 136 11.23 5.08 -20.00
N LEU A 137 10.05 5.49 -19.54
CA LEU A 137 8.87 5.72 -20.36
C LEU A 137 9.08 6.84 -21.38
N LYS A 138 8.42 6.72 -22.52
CA LYS A 138 8.42 7.74 -23.59
C LYS A 138 7.00 8.25 -23.81
N PRO A 139 6.85 9.51 -24.29
CA PRO A 139 5.56 10.04 -24.71
C PRO A 139 4.85 9.11 -25.69
N GLY A 140 3.54 8.97 -25.55
CA GLY A 140 2.70 8.12 -26.39
C GLY A 140 2.66 6.64 -25.99
N GLN A 141 3.42 6.19 -25.00
CA GLN A 141 3.42 4.79 -24.57
C GLN A 141 2.18 4.40 -23.77
N VAL A 142 1.92 3.08 -23.72
CA VAL A 142 0.86 2.46 -22.91
C VAL A 142 1.50 1.71 -21.75
N VAL A 143 0.98 1.96 -20.55
CA VAL A 143 1.43 1.33 -19.29
C VAL A 143 0.27 0.63 -18.62
N LEU A 144 0.48 -0.60 -18.14
CA LEU A 144 -0.40 -1.26 -17.16
C LEU A 144 0.17 -1.00 -15.76
N ASP A 145 -0.63 -0.41 -14.91
CA ASP A 145 -0.35 -0.12 -13.51
C ASP A 145 -1.18 -1.08 -12.66
N CYS A 146 -0.60 -2.25 -12.36
CA CYS A 146 -1.26 -3.33 -11.63
C CYS A 146 -1.02 -3.13 -10.13
N GLY A 147 -2.09 -2.89 -9.36
CA GLY A 147 -2.06 -2.48 -7.96
C GLY A 147 -1.81 -0.97 -7.83
N ALA A 148 -2.78 -0.17 -8.26
CA ALA A 148 -2.64 1.29 -8.32
C ALA A 148 -2.90 2.00 -6.99
N TYR A 149 -3.45 1.31 -6.00
CA TYR A 149 -3.79 1.86 -4.69
C TYR A 149 -4.55 3.18 -4.81
N ALA A 150 -4.02 4.25 -4.21
CA ALA A 150 -4.59 5.60 -4.28
C ALA A 150 -4.15 6.41 -5.52
N GLY A 151 -3.32 5.84 -6.41
CA GLY A 151 -2.96 6.41 -7.70
C GLY A 151 -1.78 7.37 -7.70
N ALA A 152 -0.87 7.29 -6.73
CA ALA A 152 0.38 8.02 -6.78
C ALA A 152 1.22 7.55 -7.98
N SER A 153 1.40 6.23 -8.16
CA SER A 153 2.03 5.65 -9.35
C SER A 153 1.37 6.10 -10.65
N ALA A 154 0.02 6.02 -10.72
CA ALA A 154 -0.75 6.44 -11.90
C ALA A 154 -0.46 7.89 -12.32
N TYR A 155 -0.31 8.80 -11.35
CA TYR A 155 0.03 10.20 -11.60
C TYR A 155 1.38 10.35 -12.32
N PHE A 156 2.44 9.77 -11.76
CA PHE A 156 3.79 9.91 -12.33
C PHE A 156 3.91 9.18 -13.67
N LEU A 157 3.31 7.99 -13.81
CA LEU A 157 3.20 7.26 -15.08
C LEU A 157 2.49 8.11 -16.16
N SER A 158 1.35 8.72 -15.79
CA SER A 158 0.58 9.63 -16.68
C SER A 158 1.42 10.79 -17.19
N LYS A 159 2.21 11.43 -16.29
CA LYS A 159 3.11 12.53 -16.68
C LYS A 159 4.24 12.06 -17.60
N ALA A 160 4.80 10.88 -17.35
CA ALA A 160 5.89 10.32 -18.15
C ALA A 160 5.45 9.97 -19.58
N VAL A 161 4.26 9.36 -19.75
CA VAL A 161 3.76 8.99 -21.08
C VAL A 161 3.09 10.15 -21.82
N GLY A 162 2.83 11.26 -21.15
CA GLY A 162 2.24 12.47 -21.75
C GLY A 162 0.79 12.30 -22.24
N PRO A 163 0.19 13.35 -22.84
CA PRO A 163 -1.23 13.36 -23.16
C PRO A 163 -1.66 12.32 -24.20
N ASP A 164 -0.76 11.93 -25.12
CA ASP A 164 -1.00 10.90 -26.14
C ASP A 164 -0.73 9.48 -25.65
N GLY A 165 -0.15 9.33 -24.45
CA GLY A 165 0.04 8.06 -23.78
C GLY A 165 -1.25 7.55 -23.11
N LEU A 166 -1.18 6.36 -22.52
CA LEU A 166 -2.28 5.78 -21.76
C LEU A 166 -1.72 5.01 -20.56
N VAL A 167 -2.29 5.27 -19.40
CA VAL A 167 -2.08 4.44 -18.18
C VAL A 167 -3.38 3.73 -17.88
N ILE A 168 -3.34 2.41 -17.70
CA ILE A 168 -4.48 1.61 -17.29
C ILE A 168 -4.17 1.11 -15.88
N SER A 169 -4.83 1.68 -14.89
CA SER A 169 -4.59 1.44 -13.48
C SER A 169 -5.64 0.51 -12.89
N PHE A 170 -5.20 -0.63 -12.36
CA PHE A 170 -6.04 -1.67 -11.77
C PHE A 170 -5.97 -1.61 -10.24
N GLU A 171 -7.14 -1.53 -9.59
CA GLU A 171 -7.27 -1.55 -8.14
C GLU A 171 -8.57 -2.25 -7.74
N PRO A 172 -8.50 -3.45 -7.13
CA PRO A 172 -9.70 -4.23 -6.78
C PRO A 172 -10.39 -3.77 -5.49
N ASP A 173 -9.66 -3.18 -4.52
CA ASP A 173 -10.26 -2.67 -3.28
C ASP A 173 -11.09 -1.42 -3.56
N ALA A 174 -12.37 -1.44 -3.19
CA ALA A 174 -13.30 -0.35 -3.50
C ALA A 174 -12.95 0.97 -2.80
N GLU A 175 -12.37 0.94 -1.58
CA GLU A 175 -11.95 2.14 -0.84
C GLU A 175 -10.72 2.77 -1.52
N ASN A 176 -9.73 1.94 -1.88
CA ASN A 176 -8.56 2.35 -2.63
C ASN A 176 -8.93 2.87 -4.03
N PHE A 177 -9.80 2.15 -4.74
CA PHE A 177 -10.28 2.56 -6.06
C PHE A 177 -11.01 3.91 -6.04
N SER A 178 -11.81 4.17 -5.00
CA SER A 178 -12.44 5.48 -4.80
C SER A 178 -11.41 6.59 -4.64
N ALA A 179 -10.32 6.31 -3.91
CA ALA A 179 -9.20 7.24 -3.75
C ALA A 179 -8.47 7.47 -5.08
N LEU A 180 -8.18 6.40 -5.84
CA LEU A 180 -7.58 6.46 -7.17
C LEU A 180 -8.39 7.37 -8.11
N VAL A 181 -9.70 7.13 -8.25
CA VAL A 181 -10.61 7.94 -9.09
C VAL A 181 -10.64 9.39 -8.61
N GLY A 182 -10.70 9.60 -7.29
CA GLY A 182 -10.66 10.93 -6.68
C GLY A 182 -9.38 11.69 -7.02
N ASN A 183 -8.23 11.03 -6.96
CA ASN A 183 -6.93 11.64 -7.29
C ASN A 183 -6.75 11.85 -8.80
N ILE A 184 -7.22 10.94 -9.66
CA ILE A 184 -7.27 11.16 -11.11
C ILE A 184 -8.02 12.45 -11.43
N LYS A 185 -9.20 12.63 -10.82
CA LYS A 185 -10.00 13.85 -10.98
C LYS A 185 -9.30 15.08 -10.42
N ARG A 186 -8.73 14.99 -9.20
CA ARG A 186 -7.98 16.08 -8.53
C ARG A 186 -6.88 16.63 -9.40
N HIS A 187 -6.13 15.75 -10.08
CA HIS A 187 -4.99 16.12 -10.90
C HIS A 187 -5.31 16.29 -12.40
N GLY A 188 -6.57 16.14 -12.79
CA GLY A 188 -7.02 16.30 -14.18
C GLY A 188 -6.35 15.33 -15.15
N LEU A 189 -6.09 14.08 -14.73
CA LEU A 189 -5.39 13.08 -15.54
C LEU A 189 -6.35 12.49 -16.59
N LYS A 190 -6.27 12.99 -17.83
CA LYS A 190 -7.17 12.60 -18.93
C LYS A 190 -6.72 11.32 -19.63
N ASN A 191 -5.48 10.91 -19.44
CA ASN A 191 -4.83 9.75 -20.05
C ASN A 191 -4.66 8.58 -19.07
N VAL A 192 -5.44 8.56 -17.97
CA VAL A 192 -5.49 7.46 -17.01
C VAL A 192 -6.89 6.83 -17.05
N MET A 193 -6.94 5.52 -17.29
CA MET A 193 -8.13 4.69 -17.18
C MET A 193 -8.07 3.91 -15.87
N ALA A 194 -8.94 4.20 -14.92
CA ALA A 194 -9.07 3.43 -13.69
C ALA A 194 -10.02 2.24 -13.89
N VAL A 195 -9.62 1.06 -13.44
CA VAL A 195 -10.35 -0.20 -13.56
C VAL A 195 -10.50 -0.84 -12.19
N ASN A 196 -11.73 -0.96 -11.68
CA ASN A 196 -12.00 -1.59 -10.38
C ASN A 196 -11.99 -3.13 -10.51
N LYS A 197 -10.85 -3.67 -10.88
CA LYS A 197 -10.57 -5.10 -10.98
C LYS A 197 -9.11 -5.35 -10.59
N GLY A 198 -8.83 -6.58 -10.15
CA GLY A 198 -7.45 -7.04 -9.97
C GLY A 198 -6.86 -7.61 -11.28
N VAL A 199 -5.56 -7.94 -11.23
CA VAL A 199 -4.88 -8.72 -12.27
C VAL A 199 -4.50 -10.08 -11.69
N TRP A 200 -4.75 -11.15 -12.44
CA TRP A 200 -4.55 -12.53 -12.01
C TRP A 200 -4.08 -13.42 -13.17
N SER A 201 -3.89 -14.71 -12.91
CA SER A 201 -3.47 -15.70 -13.91
C SER A 201 -4.53 -15.96 -15.00
N ASN A 202 -5.80 -15.72 -14.70
CA ASN A 202 -6.95 -15.82 -15.62
C ASN A 202 -8.09 -14.95 -15.11
N SER A 203 -9.00 -14.57 -16.01
CA SER A 203 -10.16 -13.76 -15.63
C SER A 203 -11.19 -14.59 -14.89
N CYS A 204 -11.53 -14.17 -13.68
CA CYS A 204 -12.47 -14.84 -12.80
C CYS A 204 -12.89 -13.93 -11.64
N SER A 205 -13.69 -14.47 -10.72
CA SER A 205 -13.96 -13.84 -9.43
C SER A 205 -13.13 -14.51 -8.33
N LEU A 206 -12.52 -13.72 -7.45
CA LEU A 206 -11.69 -14.19 -6.34
C LEU A 206 -12.15 -13.65 -5.00
N GLN A 207 -11.87 -14.42 -3.94
CA GLN A 207 -11.99 -13.93 -2.56
C GLN A 207 -10.81 -13.02 -2.25
N PHE A 208 -11.11 -11.79 -1.86
CA PHE A 208 -10.14 -10.72 -1.65
C PHE A 208 -10.33 -10.10 -0.28
N GLN A 209 -9.24 -9.86 0.43
CA GLN A 209 -9.24 -9.14 1.69
C GLN A 209 -9.09 -7.65 1.41
N ALA A 210 -10.18 -6.91 1.57
CA ALA A 210 -10.23 -5.47 1.39
C ALA A 210 -9.97 -4.78 2.73
N GLU A 211 -8.85 -4.11 2.86
CA GLU A 211 -8.46 -3.39 4.09
C GLU A 211 -8.47 -1.87 3.92
N GLY A 212 -8.70 -1.37 2.70
CA GLY A 212 -8.63 0.06 2.39
C GLY A 212 -7.23 0.61 2.66
N ASN A 213 -6.20 -0.17 2.36
CA ASN A 213 -4.79 0.20 2.48
C ASN A 213 -3.97 -0.54 1.42
N MET A 214 -2.64 -0.31 1.41
CA MET A 214 -1.73 -0.91 0.44
C MET A 214 -1.57 -2.43 0.59
N GLY A 215 -1.92 -3.06 1.71
CA GLY A 215 -1.82 -4.50 1.94
C GLY A 215 -3.13 -5.25 1.70
N SER A 216 -4.07 -4.72 0.90
CA SER A 216 -5.26 -5.43 0.44
C SER A 216 -4.89 -6.47 -0.63
N GLY A 217 -5.34 -7.73 -0.51
CA GLY A 217 -4.87 -8.78 -1.41
C GLY A 217 -5.72 -10.05 -1.42
N VAL A 218 -5.33 -11.02 -2.24
CA VAL A 218 -6.08 -12.27 -2.44
C VAL A 218 -5.99 -13.16 -1.19
N VAL A 219 -7.14 -13.63 -0.68
CA VAL A 219 -7.25 -14.41 0.57
C VAL A 219 -6.39 -15.67 0.55
N SER A 220 -6.32 -16.39 -0.57
CA SER A 220 -5.51 -17.61 -0.70
C SER A 220 -4.00 -17.34 -0.58
N ILE A 221 -3.55 -16.12 -0.84
CA ILE A 221 -2.16 -15.67 -0.72
C ILE A 221 -1.89 -15.15 0.68
N LEU A 222 -2.72 -14.20 1.17
CA LEU A 222 -2.51 -13.56 2.46
C LEU A 222 -2.76 -14.49 3.66
N GLY A 223 -3.55 -15.56 3.48
CA GLY A 223 -3.92 -16.46 4.56
C GLY A 223 -4.79 -15.84 5.68
N ARG A 224 -5.21 -14.58 5.50
CA ARG A 224 -6.07 -13.84 6.44
C ARG A 224 -7.52 -13.96 5.99
N LYS A 225 -8.49 -13.70 6.90
CA LYS A 225 -9.93 -13.86 6.62
C LYS A 225 -10.78 -12.71 7.17
N SER A 226 -10.19 -11.54 7.45
CA SER A 226 -10.95 -10.35 7.87
C SER A 226 -11.39 -9.57 6.63
N ASN A 227 -12.60 -9.01 6.68
CA ASN A 227 -13.16 -8.15 5.64
C ASN A 227 -13.04 -8.72 4.20
N VAL A 228 -13.49 -9.98 4.03
CA VAL A 228 -13.41 -10.69 2.74
C VAL A 228 -14.57 -10.29 1.85
N ILE A 229 -14.23 -9.86 0.62
CA ILE A 229 -15.18 -9.54 -0.44
C ILE A 229 -14.88 -10.39 -1.68
N THR A 230 -15.78 -10.43 -2.63
CA THR A 230 -15.56 -11.00 -3.95
C THR A 230 -15.17 -9.88 -4.90
N VAL A 231 -14.05 -10.02 -5.62
CA VAL A 231 -13.59 -9.07 -6.64
C VAL A 231 -13.46 -9.77 -7.99
N GLU A 232 -13.70 -9.02 -9.05
CA GLU A 232 -13.38 -9.44 -10.41
C GLU A 232 -11.90 -9.22 -10.68
N VAL A 233 -11.28 -10.16 -11.40
CA VAL A 233 -9.90 -10.06 -11.87
C VAL A 233 -9.82 -10.37 -13.35
N LEU A 234 -8.80 -9.80 -14.01
CA LEU A 234 -8.53 -10.00 -15.44
C LEU A 234 -7.20 -10.75 -15.61
N SER A 235 -7.10 -11.55 -16.67
CA SER A 235 -5.79 -11.98 -17.15
C SER A 235 -5.00 -10.78 -17.66
N LEU A 236 -3.68 -10.92 -17.76
CA LEU A 236 -2.82 -9.84 -18.27
C LEU A 236 -3.12 -9.52 -19.74
N GLU A 237 -3.51 -10.53 -20.54
CA GLU A 237 -3.95 -10.38 -21.93
C GLU A 237 -5.26 -9.56 -22.03
N GLU A 238 -6.24 -9.86 -21.17
CA GLU A 238 -7.49 -9.09 -21.16
C GLU A 238 -7.26 -7.67 -20.62
N ALA A 239 -6.42 -7.51 -19.60
CA ALA A 239 -6.02 -6.20 -19.10
C ALA A 239 -5.37 -5.36 -20.23
N ALA A 240 -4.50 -5.95 -21.03
CA ALA A 240 -3.87 -5.29 -22.17
C ALA A 240 -4.84 -4.96 -23.30
N SER A 241 -5.91 -5.74 -23.48
CA SER A 241 -6.93 -5.49 -24.52
C SER A 241 -7.67 -4.16 -24.32
N LEU A 242 -7.72 -3.65 -23.09
CA LEU A 242 -8.30 -2.35 -22.74
C LEU A 242 -7.53 -1.17 -23.39
N ALA A 243 -6.31 -1.41 -23.87
CA ALA A 243 -5.53 -0.41 -24.64
C ALA A 243 -6.06 -0.15 -26.06
N GLY A 244 -7.17 -0.80 -26.46
CA GLY A 244 -7.78 -0.57 -27.77
C GLY A 244 -6.90 -0.95 -28.96
N GLY A 245 -6.09 -2.00 -28.82
CA GLY A 245 -5.17 -2.48 -29.86
C GLY A 245 -3.79 -1.79 -29.85
N ARG A 246 -3.56 -0.80 -28.99
CA ARG A 246 -2.23 -0.21 -28.80
C ARG A 246 -1.31 -1.22 -28.07
N PRO A 247 -0.04 -1.34 -28.44
CA PRO A 247 0.90 -2.23 -27.75
C PRO A 247 1.16 -1.73 -26.31
N VAL A 248 1.17 -2.66 -25.35
CA VAL A 248 1.62 -2.37 -23.99
C VAL A 248 3.15 -2.29 -23.98
N ASN A 249 3.67 -1.15 -23.56
CA ASN A 249 5.11 -0.85 -23.57
C ASN A 249 5.76 -1.10 -22.20
N ALA A 250 4.98 -0.95 -21.12
CA ALA A 250 5.49 -1.15 -19.78
C ALA A 250 4.41 -1.69 -18.81
N ILE A 251 4.86 -2.38 -17.76
CA ILE A 251 4.03 -2.91 -16.69
C ILE A 251 4.69 -2.56 -15.34
N LYS A 252 3.97 -1.87 -14.46
CA LYS A 252 4.24 -1.83 -13.03
C LYS A 252 3.36 -2.90 -12.38
N MET A 253 3.94 -3.75 -11.55
CA MET A 253 3.20 -4.81 -10.87
C MET A 253 3.58 -4.85 -9.39
N ASP A 254 2.60 -4.58 -8.55
CA ASP A 254 2.66 -4.59 -7.10
C ASP A 254 1.25 -4.99 -6.62
N ILE A 255 1.03 -6.29 -6.49
CA ILE A 255 -0.29 -6.91 -6.32
C ILE A 255 -0.34 -7.88 -5.14
N GLU A 256 0.47 -7.57 -4.12
CA GLU A 256 0.43 -8.19 -2.79
C GLU A 256 0.54 -9.73 -2.80
N GLY A 257 1.51 -10.23 -3.59
CA GLY A 257 1.89 -11.63 -3.65
C GLY A 257 1.29 -12.41 -4.84
N ALA A 258 0.43 -11.80 -5.66
CA ALA A 258 -0.14 -12.43 -6.84
C ALA A 258 0.82 -12.46 -8.06
N GLU A 259 1.97 -11.79 -7.97
CA GLU A 259 2.94 -11.61 -9.07
C GLU A 259 3.36 -12.95 -9.67
N LEU A 260 3.66 -13.93 -8.83
CA LEU A 260 4.11 -15.25 -9.29
C LEU A 260 3.02 -15.98 -10.10
N GLU A 261 1.77 -15.94 -9.65
CA GLU A 261 0.63 -16.53 -10.36
C GLU A 261 0.41 -15.88 -11.72
N VAL A 262 0.53 -14.56 -11.82
CA VAL A 262 0.37 -13.82 -13.06
C VAL A 262 1.51 -14.14 -14.02
N ILE A 263 2.77 -13.95 -13.60
CA ILE A 263 3.95 -14.12 -14.43
C ILE A 263 4.10 -15.56 -14.95
N ALA A 264 3.80 -16.56 -14.13
CA ALA A 264 3.88 -17.96 -14.52
C ALA A 264 2.91 -18.33 -15.66
N LYS A 265 1.79 -17.61 -15.82
CA LYS A 265 0.75 -17.92 -16.83
C LYS A 265 0.80 -17.07 -18.08
N CYS A 266 1.48 -15.91 -18.05
CA CYS A 266 1.48 -14.96 -19.17
C CYS A 266 2.73 -15.04 -20.06
N ALA A 267 3.44 -16.18 -20.10
CA ALA A 267 4.68 -16.36 -20.90
C ALA A 267 4.53 -15.99 -22.37
N ALA A 268 3.44 -16.42 -23.02
CA ALA A 268 3.17 -16.12 -24.43
C ALA A 268 2.99 -14.62 -24.69
N PHE A 269 2.22 -13.95 -23.81
CA PHE A 269 2.00 -12.52 -23.85
C PHE A 269 3.31 -11.73 -23.68
N LEU A 270 4.09 -12.06 -22.66
CA LEU A 270 5.36 -11.38 -22.36
C LEU A 270 6.40 -11.57 -23.48
N LYS A 271 6.51 -12.78 -24.04
CA LYS A 271 7.41 -13.04 -25.18
C LYS A 271 6.99 -12.31 -26.46
N LYS A 272 5.70 -12.08 -26.65
CA LYS A 272 5.15 -11.41 -27.85
C LYS A 272 5.29 -9.89 -27.78
N LEU A 273 4.93 -9.28 -26.66
CA LEU A 273 4.89 -7.81 -26.52
C LEU A 273 6.15 -7.22 -25.91
N THR A 274 6.90 -8.00 -25.16
CA THR A 274 8.17 -7.63 -24.55
C THR A 274 8.15 -6.30 -23.79
N PRO A 275 7.11 -6.02 -22.93
CA PRO A 275 7.06 -4.77 -22.20
C PRO A 275 8.20 -4.67 -21.18
N ASN A 276 8.71 -3.46 -20.94
CA ASN A 276 9.56 -3.23 -19.76
C ASN A 276 8.74 -3.43 -18.49
N MET A 277 9.31 -4.09 -17.49
CA MET A 277 8.57 -4.36 -16.26
C MET A 277 9.33 -3.91 -15.01
N ILE A 278 8.57 -3.47 -14.04
CA ILE A 278 9.00 -3.34 -12.65
C ILE A 278 8.00 -4.07 -11.77
N ILE A 279 8.51 -4.97 -10.93
CA ILE A 279 7.70 -5.86 -10.12
C ILE A 279 8.18 -5.78 -8.67
N GLU A 280 7.25 -5.56 -7.75
CA GLU A 280 7.48 -5.67 -6.31
C GLU A 280 7.19 -7.12 -5.89
N PRO A 281 8.21 -7.91 -5.51
CA PRO A 281 8.00 -9.27 -5.05
C PRO A 281 7.57 -9.29 -3.57
N HIS A 282 6.62 -10.13 -3.24
CA HIS A 282 6.12 -10.28 -1.88
C HIS A 282 6.45 -11.64 -1.28
N VAL A 283 6.37 -11.72 0.07
CA VAL A 283 6.49 -12.98 0.81
C VAL A 283 5.15 -13.73 0.73
N VAL A 284 5.19 -14.93 0.16
CA VAL A 284 4.03 -15.83 0.09
C VAL A 284 4.36 -17.14 0.80
N ASN A 285 3.52 -17.56 1.75
CA ASN A 285 3.73 -18.76 2.56
C ASN A 285 5.08 -18.78 3.32
N GLY A 286 5.59 -17.60 3.69
CA GLY A 286 6.86 -17.47 4.42
C GLY A 286 8.11 -17.44 3.54
N GLU A 287 7.96 -17.51 2.21
CA GLU A 287 9.06 -17.47 1.25
C GLU A 287 8.96 -16.26 0.33
N MET A 288 10.10 -15.60 0.08
CA MET A 288 10.20 -14.49 -0.85
C MET A 288 10.29 -15.02 -2.29
N ASN A 289 9.39 -14.57 -3.17
CA ASN A 289 9.28 -15.06 -4.55
C ASN A 289 10.30 -14.47 -5.54
N THR A 290 11.22 -13.62 -5.10
CA THR A 290 12.13 -12.85 -5.97
C THR A 290 12.90 -13.72 -6.95
N GLU A 291 13.58 -14.78 -6.50
CA GLU A 291 14.43 -15.60 -7.37
C GLU A 291 13.61 -16.48 -8.32
N ILE A 292 12.42 -16.92 -7.91
CA ILE A 292 11.50 -17.68 -8.78
C ILE A 292 10.99 -16.78 -9.90
N LEU A 293 10.53 -15.58 -9.57
CA LEU A 293 10.08 -14.58 -10.55
C LEU A 293 11.18 -14.22 -11.53
N ARG A 294 12.40 -13.95 -11.06
CA ARG A 294 13.56 -13.67 -11.91
C ARG A 294 13.89 -14.82 -12.87
N SER A 295 13.86 -16.04 -12.36
CA SER A 295 14.13 -17.24 -13.17
C SER A 295 13.10 -17.41 -14.29
N LEU A 296 11.81 -17.20 -14.01
CA LEU A 296 10.75 -17.21 -15.02
C LEU A 296 10.98 -16.14 -16.10
N LEU A 297 11.23 -14.91 -15.69
CA LEU A 297 11.45 -13.80 -16.60
C LEU A 297 12.69 -14.00 -17.51
N VAL A 298 13.78 -14.53 -16.94
CA VAL A 298 14.95 -14.93 -17.73
C VAL A 298 14.60 -16.03 -18.73
N GLY A 299 13.80 -17.02 -18.34
CA GLY A 299 13.28 -18.05 -19.25
C GLY A 299 12.36 -17.51 -20.35
N TYR A 300 11.80 -16.32 -20.18
CA TYR A 300 11.01 -15.62 -21.20
C TYR A 300 11.84 -14.66 -22.10
N GLY A 301 13.16 -14.57 -21.84
CA GLY A 301 14.07 -13.77 -22.64
C GLY A 301 14.37 -12.38 -22.05
N TYR A 302 13.98 -12.12 -20.79
CA TYR A 302 14.28 -10.84 -20.13
C TYR A 302 15.64 -10.86 -19.44
N LYS A 303 16.33 -9.73 -19.46
CA LYS A 303 17.41 -9.41 -18.54
C LYS A 303 16.80 -8.82 -17.26
N THR A 304 17.12 -9.40 -16.11
CA THR A 304 16.59 -8.95 -14.83
C THR A 304 17.69 -8.37 -13.94
N SER A 305 17.34 -7.36 -13.13
CA SER A 305 18.18 -6.86 -12.04
C SER A 305 17.31 -6.50 -10.83
N LEU A 306 17.96 -6.21 -9.70
CA LEU A 306 17.27 -5.73 -8.49
C LEU A 306 17.54 -4.24 -8.32
N LYS A 307 16.50 -3.49 -7.97
CA LYS A 307 16.56 -2.06 -7.66
C LYS A 307 16.11 -1.86 -6.21
N SER A 308 16.94 -1.23 -5.38
CA SER A 308 16.57 -0.87 -4.01
C SER A 308 15.49 0.21 -4.00
N GLN A 309 14.58 0.13 -3.03
CA GLN A 309 13.53 1.14 -2.75
C GLN A 309 13.93 2.13 -1.64
N GLY A 310 15.22 2.29 -1.33
CA GLY A 310 15.68 3.17 -0.24
C GLY A 310 15.61 2.53 1.15
N VAL A 311 15.00 1.36 1.29
CA VAL A 311 14.98 0.53 2.49
C VAL A 311 15.82 -0.72 2.23
N SER A 312 16.71 -1.08 3.17
CA SER A 312 17.78 -2.08 2.96
C SER A 312 17.31 -3.45 2.47
N ASP A 313 16.08 -3.85 2.81
CA ASP A 313 15.57 -5.18 2.54
C ASP A 313 14.45 -5.20 1.47
N TRP A 314 14.11 -4.03 0.89
CA TRP A 314 13.06 -3.90 -0.11
C TRP A 314 13.66 -3.68 -1.49
N PHE A 315 13.44 -4.65 -2.38
CA PHE A 315 13.95 -4.64 -3.74
C PHE A 315 12.83 -4.85 -4.74
N LEU A 316 12.91 -4.10 -5.84
CA LEU A 316 12.08 -4.29 -7.02
C LEU A 316 12.84 -5.16 -8.03
N ILE A 317 12.14 -6.06 -8.71
CA ILE A 317 12.66 -6.75 -9.89
C ILE A 317 12.45 -5.85 -11.10
N THR A 318 13.53 -5.56 -11.80
CA THR A 318 13.47 -4.90 -13.12
C THR A 318 13.62 -5.94 -14.20
N ALA A 319 12.82 -5.87 -15.26
CA ALA A 319 12.90 -6.80 -16.37
C ALA A 319 12.78 -6.04 -17.70
N GLN A 320 13.79 -6.17 -18.54
CA GLN A 320 13.90 -5.51 -19.85
C GLN A 320 14.38 -6.52 -20.88
N VAL A 321 13.84 -6.44 -22.09
CA VAL A 321 14.36 -7.25 -23.22
C VAL A 321 15.60 -6.57 -23.77
N PRO A 322 16.71 -7.31 -23.98
CA PRO A 322 17.89 -6.76 -24.62
C PRO A 322 17.52 -6.20 -25.98
N GLN A 323 17.88 -4.94 -26.25
CA GLN A 323 17.73 -4.39 -27.56
C GLN A 323 18.70 -5.17 -28.51
N SER A 324 18.17 -5.69 -29.60
CA SER A 324 19.03 -6.23 -30.69
C SER A 324 19.92 -5.09 -31.18
N VAL A 325 21.24 -5.27 -31.02
CA VAL A 325 22.28 -4.36 -31.55
C VAL A 325 22.24 -4.34 -33.09
#